data_0ad1025ef6b0754a6353fda47d4bbb1f
#
_entry.id   0ad1025ef6b0754a6353fda47d4bbb1f
#
_cell.length_a   1.000
_cell.length_b   1.000
_cell.length_c   1.000
_cell.angle_alpha   90.00
_cell.angle_beta   90.00
_cell.angle_gamma   90.00
#
_symmetry.space_group_name_H-M   'P 1'
#
loop_
_entity.id
_entity.type
_entity.pdbx_description
1 polymer ?
#
loop_
_entity_poly.entity_id
_entity_poly.type
_entity_poly.pdbx_seq_one_letter_code
_entity_poly.pdbx_strand_id
1 'polypeptide(L)'
;MLPRRPCPYLDATDPALRYSACFICGYASLSLNRIADARRCLAGILDTPTDEESPAVHATHILFASAASVLLHLPSPYSAEEFYPLAAHLPEGLRLFASYVMAHALYLRGEYGRSLGMAENALIMKQGSYPISELFLHLAASMAYMSIKDVDAAKAHFGAAWDIARPDGLIELIGEHHGLLQGLIEACLKTQYPDDFARIIEITYRFSYGWRRIHNPDSGE
;
A
#
# COMPACT_ATOMS: atom_id res chain seq x y z
N MET A 1 -28.76 8.56 6.23
CA MET A 1 -27.89 7.42 5.87
C MET A 1 -27.94 7.29 4.36
N LEU A 2 -26.87 7.64 3.63
CA LEU A 2 -26.85 7.52 2.17
C LEU A 2 -26.90 6.02 1.80
N PRO A 3 -27.63 5.64 0.74
CA PRO A 3 -27.71 4.26 0.30
C PRO A 3 -26.32 3.75 -0.07
N ARG A 4 -25.96 2.56 0.42
CA ARG A 4 -24.71 1.87 0.06
C ARG A 4 -24.72 1.61 -1.44
N ARG A 5 -23.94 2.39 -2.22
CA ARG A 5 -23.67 1.99 -3.60
C ARG A 5 -22.65 0.85 -3.56
N PRO A 6 -22.94 -0.32 -4.10
CA PRO A 6 -21.95 -1.37 -4.26
C PRO A 6 -20.82 -0.82 -5.15
N CYS A 7 -19.58 -1.28 -4.95
CA CYS A 7 -18.49 -0.96 -5.84
C CYS A 7 -18.82 -1.52 -7.24
N PRO A 8 -18.91 -0.68 -8.28
CA PRO A 8 -19.55 -1.08 -9.55
C PRO A 8 -18.75 -2.11 -10.36
N TYR A 9 -17.50 -2.39 -9.99
CA TYR A 9 -16.59 -3.26 -10.75
C TYR A 9 -16.22 -4.55 -10.04
N LEU A 10 -16.85 -4.87 -8.89
CA LEU A 10 -16.59 -6.12 -8.17
C LEU A 10 -16.98 -7.37 -9.00
N ASP A 11 -17.99 -7.23 -9.85
CA ASP A 11 -18.49 -8.29 -10.74
C ASP A 11 -18.07 -8.06 -12.20
N ALA A 12 -16.98 -7.30 -12.44
CA ALA A 12 -16.49 -7.05 -13.79
C ALA A 12 -16.07 -8.37 -14.47
N THR A 13 -16.40 -8.49 -15.75
CA THR A 13 -16.02 -9.65 -16.58
C THR A 13 -14.52 -9.67 -16.89
N ASP A 14 -13.88 -8.49 -16.94
CA ASP A 14 -12.42 -8.36 -17.03
C ASP A 14 -11.80 -8.67 -15.66
N PRO A 15 -11.00 -9.74 -15.54
CA PRO A 15 -10.38 -10.12 -14.28
C PRO A 15 -9.44 -9.05 -13.71
N ALA A 16 -8.63 -8.39 -14.55
CA ALA A 16 -7.69 -7.36 -14.10
C ALA A 16 -8.42 -6.16 -13.48
N LEU A 17 -9.54 -5.74 -14.10
CA LEU A 17 -10.40 -4.70 -13.56
C LEU A 17 -11.06 -5.14 -12.25
N ARG A 18 -11.50 -6.38 -12.16
CA ARG A 18 -12.10 -6.95 -10.94
C ARG A 18 -11.10 -6.99 -9.79
N TYR A 19 -9.86 -7.46 -10.00
CA TYR A 19 -8.82 -7.48 -8.96
C TYR A 19 -8.48 -6.07 -8.48
N SER A 20 -8.33 -5.12 -9.40
CA SER A 20 -8.11 -3.71 -9.07
C SER A 20 -9.23 -3.13 -8.23
N ALA A 21 -10.49 -3.40 -8.62
CA ALA A 21 -11.66 -2.94 -7.88
C ALA A 21 -11.76 -3.58 -6.50
N CYS A 22 -11.51 -4.88 -6.38
CA CYS A 22 -11.48 -5.59 -5.10
C CYS A 22 -10.43 -4.98 -4.15
N PHE A 23 -9.22 -4.70 -4.67
CA PHE A 23 -8.16 -4.08 -3.89
C PHE A 23 -8.58 -2.69 -3.38
N ILE A 24 -8.97 -1.78 -4.29
CA ILE A 24 -9.33 -0.40 -3.93
C ILE A 24 -10.54 -0.38 -2.98
N CYS A 25 -11.59 -1.15 -3.29
CA CYS A 25 -12.79 -1.19 -2.44
C CYS A 25 -12.53 -1.87 -1.09
N GLY A 26 -11.65 -2.86 -1.04
CA GLY A 26 -11.22 -3.52 0.19
C GLY A 26 -10.54 -2.54 1.13
N TYR A 27 -9.56 -1.80 0.62
CA TYR A 27 -8.84 -0.78 1.39
C TYR A 27 -9.73 0.39 1.82
N ALA A 28 -10.51 0.96 0.91
CA ALA A 28 -11.46 2.01 1.25
C ALA A 28 -12.48 1.54 2.32
N SER A 29 -12.90 0.29 2.25
CA SER A 29 -13.80 -0.30 3.25
C SER A 29 -13.11 -0.46 4.60
N LEU A 30 -11.83 -0.86 4.61
CA LEU A 30 -11.02 -0.97 5.83
C LEU A 30 -10.86 0.39 6.51
N SER A 31 -10.45 1.41 5.76
CA SER A 31 -10.30 2.79 6.24
C SER A 31 -11.61 3.39 6.74
N LEU A 32 -12.76 2.96 6.19
CA LEU A 32 -14.09 3.35 6.65
C LEU A 32 -14.66 2.45 7.77
N ASN A 33 -13.86 1.55 8.33
CA ASN A 33 -14.27 0.57 9.34
C ASN A 33 -15.43 -0.35 8.90
N ARG A 34 -15.53 -0.63 7.60
CA ARG A 34 -16.48 -1.56 7.01
C ARG A 34 -15.87 -2.94 6.86
N ILE A 35 -15.58 -3.60 7.97
CA ILE A 35 -14.76 -4.82 8.03
C ILE A 35 -15.33 -5.98 7.20
N ALA A 36 -16.66 -6.19 7.20
CA ALA A 36 -17.29 -7.24 6.42
C ALA A 36 -17.14 -7.00 4.90
N ASP A 37 -17.23 -5.74 4.45
CA ASP A 37 -17.03 -5.39 3.05
C ASP A 37 -15.55 -5.53 2.67
N ALA A 38 -14.62 -5.10 3.53
CA ALA A 38 -13.18 -5.27 3.32
C ALA A 38 -12.81 -6.77 3.16
N ARG A 39 -13.27 -7.63 4.08
CA ARG A 39 -13.01 -9.09 4.00
C ARG A 39 -13.54 -9.70 2.72
N ARG A 40 -14.76 -9.32 2.29
CA ARG A 40 -15.35 -9.82 1.05
C ARG A 40 -14.52 -9.43 -0.18
N CYS A 41 -14.07 -8.18 -0.24
CA CYS A 41 -13.22 -7.72 -1.34
C CYS A 41 -11.85 -8.42 -1.34
N LEU A 42 -11.22 -8.60 -0.18
CA LEU A 42 -9.94 -9.30 -0.08
C LEU A 42 -10.06 -10.78 -0.45
N ALA A 43 -11.12 -11.48 -0.02
CA ALA A 43 -11.39 -12.84 -0.45
C ALA A 43 -11.55 -12.95 -1.99
N GLY A 44 -12.21 -11.97 -2.62
CA GLY A 44 -12.34 -11.91 -4.08
C GLY A 44 -11.02 -11.79 -4.85
N ILE A 45 -9.92 -11.37 -4.18
CA ILE A 45 -8.58 -11.39 -4.77
C ILE A 45 -7.91 -12.75 -4.52
N LEU A 46 -8.01 -13.29 -3.31
CA LEU A 46 -7.24 -14.45 -2.86
C LEU A 46 -7.82 -15.79 -3.37
N ASP A 47 -9.14 -15.87 -3.54
CA ASP A 47 -9.86 -17.12 -3.83
C ASP A 47 -10.05 -17.37 -5.34
N THR A 48 -9.51 -16.55 -6.22
CA THR A 48 -9.73 -16.68 -7.66
C THR A 48 -8.70 -17.63 -8.29
N PRO A 49 -9.13 -18.69 -9.03
CA PRO A 49 -8.22 -19.57 -9.74
C PRO A 49 -7.50 -18.84 -10.89
N THR A 50 -6.22 -19.16 -11.10
CA THR A 50 -5.34 -18.47 -12.08
C THR A 50 -5.04 -19.29 -13.34
N ASP A 51 -5.66 -20.45 -13.54
CA ASP A 51 -5.17 -21.51 -14.44
C ASP A 51 -5.30 -21.24 -15.95
N GLU A 52 -5.98 -20.19 -16.42
CA GLU A 52 -6.13 -19.87 -17.85
C GLU A 52 -5.94 -18.38 -18.18
N GLU A 53 -5.27 -17.63 -17.33
CA GLU A 53 -5.17 -16.18 -17.50
C GLU A 53 -3.96 -15.77 -18.35
N SER A 54 -4.10 -14.65 -19.08
CA SER A 54 -2.95 -14.05 -19.78
C SER A 54 -1.87 -13.62 -18.77
N PRO A 55 -0.57 -13.55 -19.17
CA PRO A 55 0.50 -13.12 -18.27
C PRO A 55 0.25 -11.75 -17.61
N ALA A 56 -0.44 -10.83 -18.29
CA ALA A 56 -0.79 -9.51 -17.74
C ALA A 56 -1.87 -9.62 -16.66
N VAL A 57 -2.87 -10.47 -16.83
CA VAL A 57 -3.92 -10.72 -15.83
C VAL A 57 -3.32 -11.42 -14.62
N HIS A 58 -2.49 -12.44 -14.84
CA HIS A 58 -1.77 -13.14 -13.78
C HIS A 58 -0.85 -12.17 -12.98
N ALA A 59 -0.08 -11.33 -13.67
CA ALA A 59 0.74 -10.28 -13.03
C ALA A 59 -0.11 -9.33 -12.17
N THR A 60 -1.28 -8.92 -12.66
CA THR A 60 -2.21 -8.05 -11.95
C THR A 60 -2.78 -8.73 -10.70
N HIS A 61 -3.15 -10.01 -10.80
CA HIS A 61 -3.61 -10.80 -9.67
C HIS A 61 -2.55 -10.90 -8.57
N ILE A 62 -1.33 -11.34 -8.92
CA ILE A 62 -0.20 -11.44 -7.97
C ILE A 62 0.09 -10.09 -7.33
N LEU A 63 0.08 -9.01 -8.11
CA LEU A 63 0.29 -7.66 -7.58
C LEU A 63 -0.71 -7.32 -6.48
N PHE A 64 -2.00 -7.45 -6.76
CA PHE A 64 -3.01 -7.01 -5.79
C PHE A 64 -3.16 -7.97 -4.61
N ALA A 65 -2.95 -9.28 -4.80
CA ALA A 65 -2.88 -10.23 -3.70
C ALA A 65 -1.70 -9.95 -2.77
N SER A 66 -0.51 -9.66 -3.32
CA SER A 66 0.66 -9.27 -2.55
C SER A 66 0.47 -7.92 -1.86
N ALA A 67 -0.07 -6.91 -2.58
CA ALA A 67 -0.36 -5.60 -2.02
C ALA A 67 -1.35 -5.68 -0.85
N ALA A 68 -2.44 -6.43 -1.01
CA ALA A 68 -3.42 -6.65 0.05
C ALA A 68 -2.79 -7.26 1.31
N SER A 69 -1.83 -8.17 1.13
CA SER A 69 -1.12 -8.79 2.26
C SER A 69 -0.15 -7.83 2.93
N VAL A 70 0.77 -7.21 2.17
CA VAL A 70 1.85 -6.38 2.77
C VAL A 70 1.32 -5.12 3.45
N LEU A 71 0.28 -4.50 2.90
CA LEU A 71 -0.37 -3.33 3.52
C LEU A 71 -1.10 -3.70 4.82
N LEU A 72 -1.49 -4.95 5.00
CA LEU A 72 -2.00 -5.48 6.26
C LEU A 72 -0.90 -6.06 7.15
N HIS A 73 0.37 -5.89 6.78
CA HIS A 73 1.53 -6.46 7.47
C HIS A 73 1.49 -8.00 7.55
N LEU A 74 0.87 -8.63 6.56
CA LEU A 74 0.88 -10.08 6.38
C LEU A 74 1.99 -10.47 5.39
N PRO A 75 2.55 -11.68 5.50
CA PRO A 75 3.44 -12.20 4.49
C PRO A 75 2.76 -12.19 3.11
N SER A 76 3.50 -11.78 2.06
CA SER A 76 3.01 -11.92 0.70
C SER A 76 2.77 -13.39 0.38
N PRO A 77 1.65 -13.77 -0.27
CA PRO A 77 1.39 -15.13 -0.70
C PRO A 77 2.31 -15.59 -1.84
N TYR A 78 2.98 -14.63 -2.50
CA TYR A 78 3.89 -14.89 -3.62
C TYR A 78 5.30 -14.41 -3.29
N SER A 79 6.30 -15.16 -3.75
CA SER A 79 7.72 -14.79 -3.62
C SER A 79 8.11 -13.71 -4.63
N ALA A 80 9.24 -13.05 -4.38
CA ALA A 80 9.79 -12.09 -5.34
C ALA A 80 10.21 -12.78 -6.65
N GLU A 81 10.68 -14.02 -6.58
CA GLU A 81 11.08 -14.86 -7.71
C GLU A 81 9.91 -15.20 -8.62
N GLU A 82 8.72 -15.42 -8.07
CA GLU A 82 7.48 -15.64 -8.82
C GLU A 82 6.97 -14.36 -9.45
N PHE A 83 7.04 -13.25 -8.72
CA PHE A 83 6.45 -11.99 -9.18
C PHE A 83 7.34 -11.23 -10.18
N TYR A 84 8.65 -11.20 -9.97
CA TYR A 84 9.56 -10.36 -10.77
C TYR A 84 9.49 -10.57 -12.28
N PRO A 85 9.45 -11.81 -12.81
CA PRO A 85 9.32 -12.05 -14.25
C PRO A 85 7.99 -11.53 -14.81
N LEU A 86 6.92 -11.59 -14.02
CA LEU A 86 5.58 -11.18 -14.43
C LEU A 86 5.39 -9.67 -14.40
N ALA A 87 6.14 -8.95 -13.59
CA ALA A 87 6.05 -7.48 -13.47
C ALA A 87 6.27 -6.76 -14.81
N ALA A 88 7.02 -7.35 -15.74
CA ALA A 88 7.23 -6.81 -17.09
C ALA A 88 5.93 -6.71 -17.91
N HIS A 89 4.92 -7.49 -17.59
CA HIS A 89 3.60 -7.47 -18.26
C HIS A 89 2.66 -6.40 -17.72
N LEU A 90 3.03 -5.71 -16.64
CA LEU A 90 2.25 -4.61 -16.05
C LEU A 90 2.53 -3.28 -16.78
N PRO A 91 1.54 -2.40 -16.90
CA PRO A 91 1.76 -1.00 -17.25
C PRO A 91 2.74 -0.33 -16.28
N GLU A 92 3.47 0.68 -16.73
CA GLU A 92 4.59 1.27 -15.96
C GLU A 92 4.18 1.76 -14.56
N GLY A 93 3.03 2.43 -14.43
CA GLY A 93 2.53 2.89 -13.13
C GLY A 93 2.28 1.73 -12.16
N LEU A 94 1.76 0.59 -12.65
CA LEU A 94 1.58 -0.61 -11.85
C LEU A 94 2.91 -1.34 -11.56
N ARG A 95 3.90 -1.27 -12.47
CA ARG A 95 5.26 -1.79 -12.18
C ARG A 95 5.93 -1.02 -11.05
N LEU A 96 5.77 0.31 -11.02
CA LEU A 96 6.28 1.12 -9.92
C LEU A 96 5.58 0.78 -8.60
N PHE A 97 4.27 0.60 -8.63
CA PHE A 97 3.53 0.13 -7.47
C PHE A 97 3.95 -1.28 -7.04
N ALA A 98 4.22 -2.17 -7.99
CA ALA A 98 4.78 -3.50 -7.72
C ALA A 98 6.15 -3.43 -7.04
N SER A 99 7.01 -2.49 -7.46
CA SER A 99 8.30 -2.26 -6.81
C SER A 99 8.13 -1.81 -5.35
N TYR A 100 7.15 -0.95 -5.06
CA TYR A 100 6.78 -0.62 -3.68
C TYR A 100 6.32 -1.86 -2.90
N VAL A 101 5.42 -2.67 -3.45
CA VAL A 101 4.91 -3.87 -2.77
C VAL A 101 6.06 -4.83 -2.42
N MET A 102 7.00 -5.03 -3.34
CA MET A 102 8.20 -5.85 -3.10
C MET A 102 9.13 -5.20 -2.05
N ALA A 103 9.36 -3.88 -2.13
CA ALA A 103 10.16 -3.16 -1.14
C ALA A 103 9.55 -3.27 0.27
N HIS A 104 8.22 -3.13 0.38
CA HIS A 104 7.51 -3.27 1.65
C HIS A 104 7.58 -4.72 2.18
N ALA A 105 7.42 -5.72 1.31
CA ALA A 105 7.57 -7.13 1.70
C ALA A 105 8.99 -7.43 2.23
N LEU A 106 10.03 -6.88 1.61
CA LEU A 106 11.42 -6.96 2.09
C LEU A 106 11.58 -6.25 3.45
N TYR A 107 10.97 -5.08 3.60
CA TYR A 107 10.96 -4.36 4.87
C TYR A 107 10.36 -5.19 6.01
N LEU A 108 9.20 -5.80 5.79
CA LEU A 108 8.52 -6.65 6.79
C LEU A 108 9.34 -7.88 7.20
N ARG A 109 10.25 -8.34 6.33
CA ARG A 109 11.22 -9.41 6.63
C ARG A 109 12.49 -8.93 7.33
N GLY A 110 12.62 -7.62 7.57
CA GLY A 110 13.83 -7.02 8.13
C GLY A 110 14.99 -6.84 7.14
N GLU A 111 14.77 -7.06 5.85
CA GLU A 111 15.75 -6.94 4.79
C GLU A 111 15.87 -5.48 4.30
N TYR A 112 16.15 -4.55 5.21
CA TYR A 112 16.06 -3.10 4.98
C TYR A 112 16.92 -2.60 3.84
N GLY A 113 18.15 -3.11 3.71
CA GLY A 113 19.05 -2.71 2.60
C GLY A 113 18.52 -3.13 1.23
N ARG A 114 17.90 -4.30 1.12
CA ARG A 114 17.25 -4.76 -0.13
C ARG A 114 15.98 -3.96 -0.42
N SER A 115 15.21 -3.64 0.62
CA SER A 115 14.02 -2.77 0.52
C SER A 115 14.40 -1.39 -0.04
N LEU A 116 15.46 -0.76 0.49
CA LEU A 116 16.00 0.50 -0.01
C LEU A 116 16.42 0.39 -1.48
N GLY A 117 17.25 -0.60 -1.80
CA GLY A 117 17.74 -0.78 -3.17
C GLY A 117 16.58 -0.93 -4.18
N MET A 118 15.49 -1.63 -3.79
CA MET A 118 14.29 -1.77 -4.62
C MET A 118 13.57 -0.43 -4.80
N ALA A 119 13.32 0.30 -3.71
CA ALA A 119 12.57 1.56 -3.75
C ALA A 119 13.33 2.66 -4.51
N GLU A 120 14.60 2.85 -4.20
CA GLU A 120 15.44 3.87 -4.84
C GLU A 120 15.68 3.58 -6.33
N ASN A 121 15.96 2.32 -6.68
CA ASN A 121 16.12 1.94 -8.08
C ASN A 121 14.85 2.22 -8.88
N ALA A 122 13.67 1.90 -8.33
CA ALA A 122 12.41 2.18 -9.01
C ALA A 122 12.18 3.68 -9.21
N LEU A 123 12.51 4.52 -8.21
CA LEU A 123 12.41 5.98 -8.31
C LEU A 123 13.38 6.57 -9.36
N ILE A 124 14.58 6.00 -9.50
CA ILE A 124 15.58 6.45 -10.47
C ILE A 124 15.22 6.02 -11.90
N MET A 125 14.71 4.79 -12.06
CA MET A 125 14.49 4.18 -13.38
C MET A 125 13.14 4.52 -14.03
N LYS A 126 12.23 5.17 -13.31
CA LYS A 126 10.91 5.53 -13.84
C LYS A 126 10.99 6.46 -15.05
N GLN A 127 10.10 6.28 -16.02
CA GLN A 127 10.03 7.08 -17.25
C GLN A 127 8.76 7.92 -17.32
N GLY A 128 8.36 8.53 -16.25
CA GLY A 128 7.14 9.33 -16.21
C GLY A 128 6.86 9.80 -14.80
N SER A 129 5.73 10.45 -14.61
CA SER A 129 5.25 10.87 -13.30
C SER A 129 4.06 9.99 -12.90
N TYR A 130 4.22 9.29 -11.79
CA TYR A 130 3.21 8.40 -11.20
C TYR A 130 3.09 8.72 -9.69
N PRO A 131 2.49 9.86 -9.34
CA PRO A 131 2.56 10.43 -7.99
C PRO A 131 2.20 9.44 -6.87
N ILE A 132 1.14 8.64 -7.06
CA ILE A 132 0.71 7.67 -6.05
C ILE A 132 1.79 6.58 -5.83
N SER A 133 2.33 6.01 -6.90
CA SER A 133 3.37 4.97 -6.80
C SER A 133 4.68 5.55 -6.24
N GLU A 134 5.03 6.78 -6.62
CA GLU A 134 6.19 7.51 -6.12
C GLU A 134 6.05 7.80 -4.62
N LEU A 135 4.89 8.26 -4.19
CA LEU A 135 4.57 8.46 -2.77
C LEU A 135 4.80 7.19 -1.95
N PHE A 136 4.26 6.06 -2.40
CA PHE A 136 4.46 4.77 -1.73
C PHE A 136 5.94 4.35 -1.69
N LEU A 137 6.70 4.54 -2.76
CA LEU A 137 8.14 4.22 -2.80
C LEU A 137 8.94 5.09 -1.84
N HIS A 138 8.65 6.38 -1.77
CA HIS A 138 9.26 7.28 -0.79
C HIS A 138 8.93 6.90 0.66
N LEU A 139 7.68 6.48 0.94
CA LEU A 139 7.32 5.96 2.27
C LEU A 139 8.11 4.69 2.61
N ALA A 140 8.22 3.74 1.68
CA ALA A 140 9.00 2.52 1.90
C ALA A 140 10.49 2.82 2.18
N ALA A 141 11.09 3.73 1.40
CA ALA A 141 12.46 4.19 1.65
C ALA A 141 12.60 4.84 3.03
N SER A 142 11.67 5.73 3.40
CA SER A 142 11.67 6.37 4.72
C SER A 142 11.61 5.37 5.87
N MET A 143 10.74 4.37 5.77
CA MET A 143 10.62 3.29 6.76
C MET A 143 11.93 2.51 6.90
N ALA A 144 12.54 2.14 5.78
CA ALA A 144 13.77 1.37 5.77
C ALA A 144 14.95 2.19 6.30
N TYR A 145 15.08 3.46 5.92
CA TYR A 145 16.10 4.37 6.47
C TYR A 145 15.95 4.58 7.99
N MET A 146 14.73 4.74 8.50
CA MET A 146 14.49 4.77 9.95
C MET A 146 14.99 3.50 10.63
N SER A 147 14.77 2.34 10.02
CA SER A 147 15.18 1.06 10.59
C SER A 147 16.69 0.85 10.61
N ILE A 148 17.44 1.42 9.66
CA ILE A 148 18.92 1.41 9.68
C ILE A 148 19.53 2.62 10.39
N LYS A 149 18.70 3.48 10.99
CA LYS A 149 19.09 4.66 11.78
C LYS A 149 19.69 5.82 10.97
N ASP A 150 19.45 5.89 9.67
CA ASP A 150 19.74 7.06 8.85
C ASP A 150 18.54 8.00 8.81
N VAL A 151 18.42 8.79 9.88
CA VAL A 151 17.27 9.68 10.09
C VAL A 151 17.23 10.82 9.08
N ASP A 152 18.37 11.29 8.61
CA ASP A 152 18.42 12.41 7.67
C ASP A 152 17.95 11.97 6.27
N ALA A 153 18.38 10.80 5.80
CA ALA A 153 17.86 10.21 4.57
C ALA A 153 16.35 9.88 4.69
N ALA A 154 15.91 9.36 5.85
CA ALA A 154 14.50 9.11 6.11
C ALA A 154 13.65 10.38 6.00
N LYS A 155 14.12 11.51 6.59
CA LYS A 155 13.44 12.81 6.47
C LYS A 155 13.42 13.34 5.05
N ALA A 156 14.50 13.17 4.28
CA ALA A 156 14.55 13.59 2.88
C ALA A 156 13.50 12.86 2.04
N HIS A 157 13.41 11.53 2.16
CA HIS A 157 12.39 10.74 1.47
C HIS A 157 10.97 11.07 1.95
N PHE A 158 10.76 11.24 3.26
CA PHE A 158 9.47 11.64 3.79
C PHE A 158 9.05 13.03 3.31
N GLY A 159 9.97 13.98 3.21
CA GLY A 159 9.73 15.29 2.63
C GLY A 159 9.25 15.20 1.18
N ALA A 160 9.92 14.38 0.35
CA ALA A 160 9.50 14.13 -1.03
C ALA A 160 8.09 13.48 -1.10
N ALA A 161 7.81 12.51 -0.21
CA ALA A 161 6.46 11.94 -0.09
C ALA A 161 5.42 12.99 0.28
N TRP A 162 5.74 13.87 1.22
CA TRP A 162 4.87 14.97 1.67
C TRP A 162 4.59 15.99 0.58
N ASP A 163 5.61 16.35 -0.19
CA ASP A 163 5.47 17.29 -1.32
C ASP A 163 4.55 16.75 -2.42
N ILE A 164 4.54 15.42 -2.62
CA ILE A 164 3.59 14.76 -3.52
C ILE A 164 2.19 14.71 -2.92
N ALA A 165 2.08 14.34 -1.65
CA ALA A 165 0.80 14.06 -1.01
C ALA A 165 -0.03 15.33 -0.73
N ARG A 166 0.62 16.38 -0.27
CA ARG A 166 -0.05 17.56 0.30
C ARG A 166 -0.92 18.32 -0.68
N PRO A 167 -0.49 18.62 -1.93
CA PRO A 167 -1.29 19.42 -2.86
C PRO A 167 -2.66 18.80 -3.17
N ASP A 168 -2.73 17.47 -3.24
CA ASP A 168 -3.94 16.72 -3.60
C ASP A 168 -4.63 16.08 -2.38
N GLY A 169 -4.12 16.33 -1.17
CA GLY A 169 -4.67 15.79 0.07
C GLY A 169 -4.54 14.27 0.21
N LEU A 170 -3.52 13.65 -0.41
CA LEU A 170 -3.27 12.20 -0.37
C LEU A 170 -2.69 11.73 0.97
N ILE A 171 -3.19 12.29 2.07
CA ILE A 171 -2.68 12.05 3.43
C ILE A 171 -3.12 10.71 4.03
N GLU A 172 -4.13 10.05 3.43
CA GLU A 172 -4.59 8.71 3.84
C GLU A 172 -3.43 7.72 3.84
N LEU A 173 -2.64 7.69 2.77
CA LEU A 173 -1.50 6.78 2.62
C LEU A 173 -0.42 7.01 3.70
N ILE A 174 -0.21 8.25 4.12
CA ILE A 174 0.72 8.58 5.20
C ILE A 174 0.20 8.08 6.54
N GLY A 175 -1.09 8.28 6.82
CA GLY A 175 -1.73 7.81 8.06
C GLY A 175 -1.72 6.29 8.20
N GLU A 176 -1.91 5.55 7.11
CA GLU A 176 -1.84 4.09 7.08
C GLU A 176 -0.42 3.55 7.38
N HIS A 177 0.62 4.30 7.01
CA HIS A 177 2.03 3.94 7.27
C HIS A 177 2.59 4.50 8.57
N HIS A 178 1.84 5.31 9.32
CA HIS A 178 2.32 6.04 10.49
C HIS A 178 3.08 5.17 11.49
N GLY A 179 2.54 4.00 11.84
CA GLY A 179 3.16 3.08 12.79
C GLY A 179 4.53 2.55 12.34
N LEU A 180 4.80 2.50 11.03
CA LEU A 180 6.06 2.02 10.46
C LEU A 180 7.11 3.14 10.31
N LEU A 181 6.69 4.40 10.36
CA LEU A 181 7.53 5.59 10.19
C LEU A 181 8.23 6.04 11.50
N GLN A 182 8.00 5.34 12.61
CA GLN A 182 8.78 5.45 13.86
C GLN A 182 8.94 6.88 14.40
N GLY A 183 7.87 7.70 14.40
CA GLY A 183 7.88 9.08 14.92
C GLY A 183 8.35 10.14 13.90
N LEU A 184 8.58 9.75 12.65
CA LEU A 184 9.01 10.66 11.59
C LEU A 184 7.94 11.70 11.25
N ILE A 185 6.67 11.29 11.26
CA ILE A 185 5.52 12.17 11.00
C ILE A 185 5.45 13.29 12.06
N GLU A 186 5.60 12.94 13.34
CA GLU A 186 5.65 13.90 14.45
C GLU A 186 6.78 14.89 14.27
N ALA A 187 7.97 14.40 13.95
CA ALA A 187 9.15 15.21 13.79
C ALA A 187 9.06 16.19 12.61
N CYS A 188 8.41 15.79 11.51
CA CYS A 188 8.37 16.61 10.29
C CYS A 188 7.11 17.48 10.20
N LEU A 189 5.94 17.01 10.68
CA LEU A 189 4.68 17.68 10.40
C LEU A 189 4.05 18.39 11.60
N LYS A 190 4.24 17.89 12.83
CA LYS A 190 3.47 18.33 13.99
C LYS A 190 3.54 19.85 14.25
N THR A 191 4.70 20.45 14.04
CA THR A 191 4.90 21.90 14.28
C THR A 191 4.59 22.71 13.03
N GLN A 192 4.95 22.22 11.86
CA GLN A 192 4.88 22.96 10.62
C GLN A 192 3.51 22.89 9.95
N TYR A 193 2.80 21.77 10.13
CA TYR A 193 1.49 21.47 9.52
C TYR A 193 0.53 20.86 10.55
N PRO A 194 0.16 21.60 11.63
CA PRO A 194 -0.60 21.02 12.76
C PRO A 194 -1.97 20.48 12.37
N ASP A 195 -2.67 21.12 11.43
CA ASP A 195 -3.99 20.68 10.98
C ASP A 195 -3.91 19.38 10.17
N ASP A 196 -2.96 19.29 9.24
CA ASP A 196 -2.73 18.06 8.46
C ASP A 196 -2.23 16.94 9.37
N PHE A 197 -1.36 17.24 10.34
CA PHE A 197 -0.92 16.28 11.35
C PHE A 197 -2.11 15.71 12.15
N ALA A 198 -3.03 16.56 12.61
CA ALA A 198 -4.22 16.09 13.34
C ALA A 198 -5.08 15.15 12.48
N ARG A 199 -5.28 15.47 11.21
CA ARG A 199 -6.01 14.61 10.26
C ARG A 199 -5.30 13.28 10.03
N ILE A 200 -3.97 13.28 9.88
CA ILE A 200 -3.17 12.06 9.72
C ILE A 200 -3.31 11.16 10.95
N ILE A 201 -3.26 11.73 12.15
CA ILE A 201 -3.46 10.97 13.40
C ILE A 201 -4.86 10.35 13.47
N GLU A 202 -5.89 11.05 13.04
CA GLU A 202 -7.26 10.51 12.94
C GLU A 202 -7.33 9.32 11.97
N ILE A 203 -6.69 9.43 10.80
CA ILE A 203 -6.56 8.33 9.83
C ILE A 203 -5.85 7.13 10.47
N THR A 204 -4.73 7.36 11.15
CA THR A 204 -3.97 6.32 11.85
C THR A 204 -4.83 5.54 12.85
N TYR A 205 -5.60 6.23 13.68
CA TYR A 205 -6.50 5.57 14.63
C TYR A 205 -7.57 4.73 13.93
N ARG A 206 -8.18 5.27 12.90
CA ARG A 206 -9.21 4.60 12.12
C ARG A 206 -8.66 3.35 11.42
N PHE A 207 -7.51 3.47 10.76
CA PHE A 207 -6.82 2.35 10.10
C PHE A 207 -6.39 1.28 11.12
N SER A 208 -5.76 1.66 12.22
CA SER A 208 -5.33 0.73 13.29
C SER A 208 -6.49 -0.02 13.93
N TYR A 209 -7.65 0.60 14.03
CA TYR A 209 -8.85 -0.08 14.52
C TYR A 209 -9.32 -1.15 13.53
N GLY A 210 -9.42 -0.81 12.25
CA GLY A 210 -9.79 -1.75 11.19
C GLY A 210 -8.78 -2.90 11.06
N TRP A 211 -7.48 -2.57 11.10
CA TRP A 211 -6.37 -3.53 11.05
C TRP A 211 -6.48 -4.57 12.18
N ARG A 212 -6.67 -4.14 13.42
CA ARG A 212 -6.84 -5.06 14.56
C ARG A 212 -8.00 -6.02 14.38
N ARG A 213 -9.11 -5.57 13.81
CA ARG A 213 -10.30 -6.41 13.56
C ARG A 213 -10.10 -7.40 12.41
N ILE A 214 -9.25 -7.09 11.45
CA ILE A 214 -8.86 -8.06 10.41
C ILE A 214 -7.99 -9.17 11.01
N HIS A 215 -7.01 -8.81 11.85
CA HIS A 215 -6.07 -9.76 12.45
C HIS A 215 -6.65 -10.59 13.59
N ASN A 216 -7.60 -10.04 14.34
CA ASN A 216 -8.22 -10.71 15.50
C ASN A 216 -9.75 -10.77 15.33
N PRO A 217 -10.27 -11.65 14.44
CA PRO A 217 -11.71 -11.75 14.17
C PRO A 217 -12.54 -12.12 15.38
N ASP A 218 -11.95 -12.82 16.38
CA ASP A 218 -12.61 -13.32 17.58
C ASP A 218 -12.53 -12.36 18.78
N SER A 219 -11.80 -11.26 18.68
CA SER A 219 -11.85 -10.20 19.68
C SER A 219 -13.20 -9.49 19.57
N GLY A 220 -14.20 -10.04 20.24
CA GLY A 220 -15.51 -9.42 20.43
C GLY A 220 -15.38 -8.03 21.04
N GLU A 221 -16.35 -7.18 20.72
CA GLU A 221 -16.58 -5.75 21.03
C GLU A 221 -15.91 -5.22 22.27
#